data_60d2421ae42bfc7619526af8465d7a6f
#
_entry.id   60d2421ae42bfc7619526af8465d7a6f
#
_cell.length_a   1.000
_cell.length_b   1.000
_cell.length_c   1.000
_cell.angle_alpha   90.00
_cell.angle_beta   90.00
_cell.angle_gamma   90.00
#
_symmetry.space_group_name_H-M   'P 1'
#
loop_
_entity.id
_entity.type
_entity.pdbx_description
1 polymer ?
#
loop_
_entity_poly.entity_id
_entity_poly.type
_entity_poly.pdbx_seq_one_letter_code
_entity_poly.pdbx_strand_id
1 'polypeptide(L)'
;MRSPDYYTWEGDTLVFNIFLQPRASRNSLVGLHDNAIKIALTAPPVDGKANKQLIYFLSSLFGVKKSDIDIISGEHSRRKRISVCKPSQFPA
;
A
#
# COMPACT_ATOMS: atom_id res chain seq x y z
N MET A 1 -16.59 19.55 -1.88
CA MET A 1 -16.13 18.26 -2.40
C MET A 1 -15.35 17.52 -1.32
N ARG A 2 -15.64 16.27 -1.13
CA ARG A 2 -14.99 15.50 -0.09
C ARG A 2 -13.75 14.82 -0.60
N SER A 3 -12.76 14.66 0.29
CA SER A 3 -11.58 13.86 -0.03
C SER A 3 -11.98 12.39 -0.17
N PRO A 4 -11.27 11.63 -1.00
CA PRO A 4 -11.48 10.18 -1.05
C PRO A 4 -11.26 9.57 0.33
N ASP A 5 -12.05 8.55 0.66
CA ASP A 5 -11.96 7.91 1.98
C ASP A 5 -10.74 7.00 2.12
N TYR A 6 -10.06 6.69 1.03
CA TYR A 6 -8.98 5.72 1.08
C TYR A 6 -7.62 6.32 1.42
N TYR A 7 -7.48 7.64 1.43
CA TYR A 7 -6.21 8.25 1.81
C TYR A 7 -6.43 9.56 2.55
N THR A 8 -5.39 9.98 3.26
CA THR A 8 -5.34 11.28 3.91
C THR A 8 -3.89 11.73 3.99
N TRP A 9 -3.69 13.03 4.09
CA TRP A 9 -2.36 13.61 4.26
C TRP A 9 -2.19 14.06 5.70
N GLU A 10 -1.07 13.68 6.31
CA GLU A 10 -0.68 14.14 7.64
C GLU A 10 0.66 14.84 7.48
N GLY A 11 0.61 16.16 7.23
CA GLY A 11 1.80 16.90 6.87
C GLY A 11 2.32 16.41 5.53
N ASP A 12 3.57 15.96 5.49
CA ASP A 12 4.19 15.44 4.27
C ASP A 12 4.02 13.94 4.13
N THR A 13 3.29 13.31 5.04
CA THR A 13 3.10 11.86 5.04
C THR A 13 1.74 11.51 4.46
N LEU A 14 1.75 10.63 3.47
CA LEU A 14 0.53 10.10 2.89
C LEU A 14 0.14 8.84 3.64
N VAL A 15 -1.10 8.80 4.12
CA VAL A 15 -1.64 7.62 4.82
C VAL A 15 -2.82 7.11 4.00
N PHE A 16 -2.82 5.83 3.68
CA PHE A 16 -3.88 5.28 2.87
C PHE A 16 -4.16 3.83 3.21
N ASN A 17 -5.34 3.37 2.79
CA ASN A 17 -5.78 2.01 3.01
C ASN A 17 -5.50 1.18 1.77
N ILE A 18 -5.07 -0.06 1.97
CA ILE A 18 -4.92 -1.00 0.88
C ILE A 18 -5.68 -2.28 1.18
N PHE A 19 -5.99 -3.00 0.12
CA PHE A 19 -6.56 -4.34 0.18
C PHE A 19 -5.69 -5.25 -0.66
N LEU A 20 -5.05 -6.23 -0.02
CA LEU A 20 -4.11 -7.12 -0.70
C LEU A 20 -4.81 -8.31 -1.31
N GLN A 21 -4.44 -8.63 -2.54
CA GLN A 21 -4.82 -9.86 -3.20
C GLN A 21 -3.54 -10.69 -3.38
N PRO A 22 -3.32 -11.71 -2.54
CA PRO A 22 -2.11 -12.52 -2.65
C PRO A 22 -2.21 -13.56 -3.76
N ARG A 23 -1.10 -14.18 -4.07
CA ARG A 23 -1.00 -15.27 -5.06
C ARG A 23 -1.51 -14.86 -6.43
N ALA A 24 -1.29 -13.62 -6.79
CA ALA A 24 -1.63 -13.12 -8.12
C ALA A 24 -0.56 -13.54 -9.11
N SER A 25 -0.87 -13.43 -10.39
CA SER A 25 0.09 -13.76 -11.43
C SER A 25 1.20 -12.74 -11.55
N ARG A 26 0.97 -11.51 -11.08
CA ARG A 26 1.98 -10.45 -11.10
C ARG A 26 1.63 -9.41 -10.06
N ASN A 27 2.62 -8.60 -9.70
CA ASN A 27 2.40 -7.48 -8.80
C ASN A 27 1.82 -6.32 -9.61
N SER A 28 0.70 -5.78 -9.15
CA SER A 28 0.07 -4.67 -9.87
C SER A 28 -0.86 -3.89 -8.97
N LEU A 29 -1.03 -2.61 -9.31
CA LEU A 29 -2.06 -1.78 -8.69
C LEU A 29 -3.33 -2.00 -9.50
N VAL A 30 -4.34 -2.60 -8.86
CA VAL A 30 -5.56 -3.01 -9.55
C VAL A 30 -6.57 -1.87 -9.64
N GLY A 31 -6.74 -1.11 -8.55
CA GLY A 31 -7.71 -0.02 -8.52
C GLY A 31 -8.34 0.13 -7.15
N LEU A 32 -9.44 0.88 -7.10
CA LEU A 32 -10.13 1.12 -5.84
C LEU A 32 -11.09 -0.03 -5.52
N HIS A 33 -11.17 -0.37 -4.24
CA HIS A 33 -12.05 -1.42 -3.76
C HIS A 33 -12.41 -1.12 -2.30
N ASP A 34 -13.66 -0.81 -2.02
CA ASP A 34 -14.17 -0.55 -0.66
C ASP A 34 -13.27 0.39 0.15
N ASN A 35 -13.09 1.60 -0.35
CA ASN A 35 -12.29 2.63 0.32
C ASN A 35 -10.84 2.22 0.54
N ALA A 36 -10.31 1.40 -0.35
CA ALA A 36 -8.91 0.98 -0.30
C ALA A 36 -8.38 0.84 -1.72
N ILE A 37 -7.07 0.94 -1.85
CA ILE A 37 -6.42 0.64 -3.12
C ILE A 37 -6.16 -0.86 -3.13
N LYS A 38 -6.70 -1.55 -4.12
CA LYS A 38 -6.46 -2.98 -4.26
C LYS A 38 -5.13 -3.21 -4.96
N ILE A 39 -4.27 -3.97 -4.31
CA ILE A 39 -2.93 -4.28 -4.83
C ILE A 39 -2.79 -5.80 -4.90
N ALA A 40 -2.44 -6.29 -6.09
CA ALA A 40 -2.19 -7.71 -6.31
C ALA A 40 -0.71 -7.98 -6.12
N LEU A 41 -0.38 -9.05 -5.40
CA LEU A 41 0.99 -9.48 -5.17
C LEU A 41 1.12 -10.97 -5.46
N THR A 42 2.28 -11.35 -5.95
CA THR A 42 2.56 -12.76 -6.24
C THR A 42 2.85 -13.56 -4.98
N ALA A 43 3.30 -12.89 -3.91
CA ALA A 43 3.69 -13.57 -2.68
C ALA A 43 2.51 -14.24 -2.00
N PRO A 44 2.73 -15.36 -1.30
CA PRO A 44 1.70 -15.96 -0.47
C PRO A 44 1.48 -15.11 0.78
N PRO A 45 0.29 -15.19 1.41
CA PRO A 45 -0.02 -14.38 2.59
C PRO A 45 0.53 -15.03 3.87
N VAL A 46 1.83 -15.30 3.91
CA VAL A 46 2.44 -16.01 5.04
C VAL A 46 3.75 -15.34 5.46
N ASP A 47 3.99 -15.35 6.76
CA ASP A 47 5.28 -15.03 7.39
C ASP A 47 5.96 -13.76 6.92
N GLY A 48 5.19 -12.72 6.71
CA GLY A 48 5.74 -11.43 6.36
C GLY A 48 6.23 -11.31 4.92
N LYS A 49 6.16 -12.37 4.13
CA LYS A 49 6.61 -12.29 2.74
C LYS A 49 5.80 -11.32 1.94
N ALA A 50 4.48 -11.33 2.10
CA ALA A 50 3.62 -10.38 1.42
C ALA A 50 3.89 -8.96 1.88
N ASN A 51 4.16 -8.75 3.16
CA ASN A 51 4.47 -7.42 3.67
C ASN A 51 5.77 -6.88 3.07
N LYS A 52 6.80 -7.71 2.97
CA LYS A 52 8.07 -7.30 2.36
C LYS A 52 7.88 -6.95 0.89
N GLN A 53 7.15 -7.79 0.17
CA GLN A 53 6.89 -7.55 -1.24
C GLN A 53 6.06 -6.28 -1.44
N LEU A 54 5.08 -6.06 -0.54
CA LEU A 54 4.26 -4.87 -0.58
C LEU A 54 5.10 -3.61 -0.42
N ILE A 55 5.99 -3.60 0.58
CA ILE A 55 6.84 -2.44 0.82
C ILE A 55 7.76 -2.19 -0.37
N TYR A 56 8.32 -3.23 -0.95
CA TYR A 56 9.15 -3.11 -2.13
C TYR A 56 8.36 -2.53 -3.31
N PHE A 57 7.16 -3.04 -3.53
CA PHE A 57 6.30 -2.58 -4.61
C PHE A 57 5.93 -1.10 -4.42
N LEU A 58 5.55 -0.74 -3.20
CA LEU A 58 5.17 0.64 -2.90
C LEU A 58 6.35 1.60 -2.99
N SER A 59 7.54 1.17 -2.59
CA SER A 59 8.72 2.03 -2.69
C SER A 59 8.99 2.39 -4.14
N SER A 60 8.83 1.44 -5.04
CA SER A 60 8.99 1.68 -6.46
C SER A 60 7.88 2.57 -7.02
N LEU A 61 6.65 2.31 -6.58
CA LEU A 61 5.47 3.03 -7.06
C LEU A 61 5.48 4.51 -6.66
N PHE A 62 5.90 4.80 -5.43
CA PHE A 62 5.92 6.16 -4.90
C PHE A 62 7.28 6.84 -5.04
N GLY A 63 8.28 6.14 -5.52
CA GLY A 63 9.60 6.72 -5.69
C GLY A 63 10.28 7.07 -4.40
N VAL A 64 10.16 6.23 -3.37
CA VAL A 64 10.75 6.48 -2.05
C VAL A 64 11.54 5.27 -1.60
N LYS A 65 12.29 5.43 -0.52
CA LYS A 65 13.03 4.32 0.09
C LYS A 65 12.06 3.43 0.86
N LYS A 66 12.43 2.16 1.00
CA LYS A 66 11.62 1.23 1.79
C LYS A 66 11.43 1.72 3.23
N SER A 67 12.45 2.37 3.78
CA SER A 67 12.37 2.90 5.15
C SER A 67 11.38 4.04 5.30
N ASP A 68 10.93 4.63 4.21
CA ASP A 68 9.92 5.68 4.24
C ASP A 68 8.50 5.14 4.26
N ILE A 69 8.34 3.82 4.25
CA ILE A 69 7.04 3.17 4.20
C ILE A 69 6.83 2.35 5.46
N ASP A 70 5.68 2.53 6.11
CA ASP A 70 5.33 1.78 7.30
C ASP A 70 3.95 1.18 7.19
N ILE A 71 3.79 -0.01 7.74
CA ILE A 71 2.48 -0.63 7.88
C ILE A 71 1.96 -0.23 9.25
N ILE A 72 0.97 0.66 9.27
CA ILE A 72 0.44 1.22 10.52
C ILE A 72 -0.45 0.21 11.23
N SER A 73 -1.28 -0.50 10.46
CA SER A 73 -2.18 -1.49 11.04
C SER A 73 -2.49 -2.56 10.01
N GLY A 74 -3.03 -3.67 10.48
CA GLY A 74 -3.38 -4.78 9.61
C GLY A 74 -2.19 -5.61 9.17
N GLU A 75 -1.16 -5.73 10.00
CA GLU A 75 0.07 -6.43 9.62
C GLU A 75 -0.20 -7.88 9.19
N HIS A 76 -1.17 -8.52 9.83
CA HIS A 76 -1.53 -9.91 9.52
C HIS A 76 -2.84 -10.03 8.76
N SER A 77 -3.30 -8.95 8.18
CA SER A 77 -4.60 -8.89 7.50
C SER A 77 -4.40 -8.52 6.03
N ARG A 78 -5.40 -8.82 5.20
CA ARG A 78 -5.40 -8.35 3.82
C ARG A 78 -5.69 -6.85 3.73
N ARG A 79 -6.42 -6.32 4.70
CA ARG A 79 -6.67 -4.88 4.78
C ARG A 79 -5.59 -4.27 5.65
N LYS A 80 -4.88 -3.30 5.09
CA LYS A 80 -3.76 -2.66 5.78
C LYS A 80 -3.87 -1.16 5.66
N ARG A 81 -3.30 -0.48 6.65
CA ARG A 81 -3.15 0.97 6.60
C ARG A 81 -1.66 1.27 6.50
N ILE A 82 -1.30 2.05 5.51
CA ILE A 82 0.09 2.30 5.14
C ILE A 82 0.38 3.78 5.23
N SER A 83 1.58 4.12 5.70
CA SER A 83 2.08 5.50 5.61
C SER A 83 3.30 5.54 4.71
N VAL A 84 3.37 6.59 3.89
CA VAL A 84 4.50 6.84 3.01
C VAL A 84 4.99 8.25 3.27
N CYS A 85 6.24 8.36 3.70
CA CYS A 85 6.84 9.64 4.03
C CYS A 85 7.33 10.34 2.77
N LYS A 86 6.83 11.55 2.53
CA LYS A 86 7.26 12.39 1.40
C LYS A 86 7.32 11.66 0.07
N PRO A 87 6.22 11.11 -0.42
CA PRO A 87 6.25 10.40 -1.70
C PRO A 87 6.66 11.34 -2.83
N SER A 88 7.56 10.85 -3.69
CA SER A 88 8.04 11.63 -4.83
C SER A 88 6.98 11.72 -5.93
N GLN A 89 6.11 10.74 -5.99
CA GLN A 89 5.05 10.71 -6.99
C GLN A 89 3.84 10.03 -6.36
N PHE A 90 2.68 10.36 -6.88
CA PHE A 90 1.43 9.79 -6.39
C PHE A 90 0.74 9.11 -7.56
N PRO A 91 0.69 7.79 -7.58
CA PRO A 91 0.03 7.07 -8.67
C PRO A 91 -1.48 7.19 -8.51
N ALA A 92 -2.06 8.11 -9.18
CA ALA A 92 -3.49 8.37 -9.07
C ALA A 92 -4.30 7.38 -9.90
#